data_d7916c4b1d86deee55ad37bbcca771fc
#
_entry.id   d7916c4b1d86deee55ad37bbcca771fc
#
_cell.length_a   1.000
_cell.length_b   1.000
_cell.length_c   1.000
_cell.angle_alpha   90.00
_cell.angle_beta   90.00
_cell.angle_gamma   90.00
#
_symmetry.space_group_name_H-M   'P 1'
#
loop_
_entity.id
_entity.type
_entity.pdbx_description
1 polymer ?
#
loop_
_entity_poly.entity_id
_entity_poly.type
_entity_poly.pdbx_seq_one_letter_code
_entity_poly.pdbx_strand_id
1 'polypeptide(L)'
;DAKKTPRFMKQMALNALTRQVPLNWRGAIDADNQGMIDLKLQATAIVVDAARIYALGHGIEETNTCKRLAAAGPLMKVVDTEYDAWVSGFDFLQMLRLRVQVGDDVDTQTQSESPNSIKVSDLNDIDRRILRETLRVVRQLQQRMQLDYQR
;
A
#
# COMPACT_ATOMS: atom_id res chain seq x y z
N ASP A 1 -4.32 -30.17 10.47
CA ASP A 1 -3.25 -29.93 9.51
C ASP A 1 -2.94 -28.46 9.45
N ALA A 2 -1.94 -28.06 10.19
CA ALA A 2 -1.33 -26.76 9.97
C ALA A 2 -0.80 -26.74 8.54
N LYS A 3 -1.54 -26.15 7.62
CA LYS A 3 -1.05 -25.92 6.26
C LYS A 3 0.23 -25.10 6.38
N LYS A 4 1.36 -25.75 6.23
CA LYS A 4 2.64 -25.06 6.21
C LYS A 4 2.60 -24.01 5.10
N THR A 5 2.75 -22.75 5.46
CA THR A 5 2.85 -21.66 4.49
C THR A 5 4.00 -21.99 3.53
N PRO A 6 3.76 -22.04 2.22
CA PRO A 6 4.83 -22.29 1.26
C PRO A 6 5.99 -21.30 1.44
N ARG A 7 7.22 -21.79 1.24
CA ARG A 7 8.42 -21.00 1.45
C ARG A 7 8.43 -19.71 0.62
N PHE A 8 7.91 -19.76 -0.62
CA PHE A 8 7.87 -18.58 -1.47
C PHE A 8 6.91 -17.52 -0.93
N MET A 9 5.80 -17.91 -0.29
CA MET A 9 4.85 -16.97 0.33
C MET A 9 5.48 -16.28 1.53
N LYS A 10 6.24 -17.02 2.34
CA LYS A 10 6.99 -16.43 3.46
C LYS A 10 8.02 -15.42 2.95
N GLN A 11 8.71 -15.73 1.85
CA GLN A 11 9.68 -14.84 1.24
C GLN A 11 9.02 -13.58 0.68
N MET A 12 7.87 -13.71 0.01
CA MET A 12 7.10 -12.58 -0.48
C MET A 12 6.64 -11.68 0.66
N ALA A 13 6.13 -12.28 1.75
CA ALA A 13 5.72 -11.54 2.93
C ALA A 13 6.90 -10.81 3.57
N LEU A 14 8.04 -11.47 3.70
CA LEU A 14 9.25 -10.87 4.24
C LEU A 14 9.69 -9.65 3.39
N ASN A 15 9.69 -9.77 2.07
CA ASN A 15 10.03 -8.68 1.17
C ASN A 15 9.07 -7.48 1.33
N ALA A 16 7.77 -7.76 1.44
CA ALA A 16 6.76 -6.71 1.67
C ALA A 16 6.95 -6.03 3.04
N LEU A 17 7.34 -6.79 4.06
CA LEU A 17 7.55 -6.29 5.41
C LEU A 17 8.86 -5.47 5.56
N THR A 18 9.79 -5.57 4.63
CA THR A 18 11.00 -4.72 4.62
C THR A 18 10.71 -3.30 4.15
N ARG A 19 9.60 -3.07 3.48
CA ARG A 19 9.18 -1.74 3.04
C ARG A 19 8.61 -0.96 4.21
N GLN A 20 9.04 0.27 4.39
CA GLN A 20 8.56 1.12 5.48
C GLN A 20 7.47 2.04 5.00
N VAL A 21 6.29 1.95 5.62
CA VAL A 21 5.22 2.92 5.46
C VAL A 21 5.70 4.26 6.05
N PRO A 22 5.54 5.38 5.33
CA PRO A 22 6.10 6.66 5.78
C PRO A 22 5.22 7.33 6.85
N LEU A 23 5.09 6.66 7.97
CA LEU A 23 4.42 7.16 9.17
C LEU A 23 5.36 7.05 10.36
N ASN A 24 5.34 8.07 11.23
CA ASN A 24 6.05 8.00 12.49
C ASN A 24 5.23 7.21 13.54
N TRP A 25 5.79 7.05 14.72
CA TRP A 25 5.13 6.30 15.81
C TRP A 25 3.82 6.95 16.28
N ARG A 26 3.62 8.24 16.03
CA ARG A 26 2.37 8.97 16.34
C ARG A 26 1.31 8.82 15.22
N GLY A 27 1.67 8.17 14.12
CA GLY A 27 0.78 8.02 12.97
C GLY A 27 0.69 9.26 12.08
N ALA A 28 1.66 10.17 12.18
CA ALA A 28 1.78 11.31 11.28
C ALA A 28 2.69 10.94 10.08
N ILE A 29 2.47 11.61 8.95
CA ILE A 29 3.28 11.37 7.75
C ILE A 29 4.74 11.75 8.04
N ASP A 30 5.65 10.81 7.77
CA ASP A 30 7.09 10.95 7.99
C ASP A 30 7.80 10.92 6.62
N ALA A 31 7.87 12.09 6.00
CA ALA A 31 8.55 12.26 4.72
C ALA A 31 10.08 12.32 4.91
N ASP A 32 10.83 12.21 3.82
CA ASP A 32 12.28 12.35 3.85
C ASP A 32 12.70 13.82 4.13
N ASN A 33 14.01 14.08 4.15
CA ASN A 33 14.57 15.40 4.45
C ASN A 33 14.12 16.49 3.46
N GLN A 34 13.65 16.11 2.28
CA GLN A 34 13.14 17.01 1.25
C GLN A 34 11.62 17.12 1.26
N GLY A 35 10.95 16.48 2.22
CA GLY A 35 9.50 16.45 2.32
C GLY A 35 8.84 15.50 1.32
N MET A 36 9.58 14.54 0.76
CA MET A 36 9.12 13.62 -0.27
C MET A 36 8.77 12.25 0.30
N ILE A 37 7.79 11.59 -0.31
CA ILE A 37 7.51 10.17 -0.10
C ILE A 37 7.43 9.48 -1.45
N ASP A 38 7.84 8.20 -1.51
CA ASP A 38 7.71 7.36 -2.69
C ASP A 38 6.40 6.56 -2.58
N LEU A 39 5.39 6.96 -3.33
CA LEU A 39 4.06 6.34 -3.29
C LEU A 39 4.10 4.87 -3.72
N LYS A 40 4.95 4.54 -4.69
CA LYS A 40 5.06 3.16 -5.16
C LYS A 40 5.73 2.27 -4.13
N LEU A 41 6.94 2.60 -3.70
CA LEU A 41 7.73 1.74 -2.84
C LEU A 41 7.21 1.71 -1.40
N GLN A 42 6.69 2.83 -0.90
CA GLN A 42 6.31 2.96 0.50
C GLN A 42 4.81 2.76 0.76
N ALA A 43 4.01 2.58 -0.28
CA ALA A 43 2.56 2.42 -0.13
C ALA A 43 1.97 1.40 -1.12
N THR A 44 1.87 1.72 -2.41
CA THR A 44 1.15 0.87 -3.37
C THR A 44 1.76 -0.53 -3.51
N ALA A 45 3.08 -0.66 -3.50
CA ALA A 45 3.75 -1.96 -3.62
C ALA A 45 3.41 -2.88 -2.44
N ILE A 46 3.26 -2.33 -1.24
CA ILE A 46 2.85 -3.09 -0.04
C ILE A 46 1.45 -3.67 -0.25
N VAL A 47 0.51 -2.87 -0.74
CA VAL A 47 -0.87 -3.31 -0.99
C VAL A 47 -0.93 -4.36 -2.09
N VAL A 48 -0.19 -4.16 -3.19
CA VAL A 48 -0.09 -5.12 -4.30
C VAL A 48 0.46 -6.46 -3.80
N ASP A 49 1.54 -6.43 -3.03
CA ASP A 49 2.16 -7.65 -2.49
C ASP A 49 1.21 -8.36 -1.51
N ALA A 50 0.55 -7.62 -0.63
CA ALA A 50 -0.43 -8.19 0.31
C ALA A 50 -1.60 -8.84 -0.45
N ALA A 51 -2.18 -8.16 -1.43
CA ALA A 51 -3.26 -8.68 -2.24
C ALA A 51 -2.86 -9.99 -2.94
N ARG A 52 -1.65 -10.03 -3.48
CA ARG A 52 -1.09 -11.20 -4.16
C ARG A 52 -0.90 -12.37 -3.20
N ILE A 53 -0.32 -12.12 -2.03
CA ILE A 53 -0.07 -13.14 -1.00
C ILE A 53 -1.39 -13.73 -0.50
N TYR A 54 -2.37 -12.89 -0.15
CA TYR A 54 -3.66 -13.36 0.33
C TYR A 54 -4.46 -14.08 -0.76
N ALA A 55 -4.39 -13.62 -2.01
CA ALA A 55 -5.02 -14.32 -3.12
C ALA A 55 -4.43 -15.72 -3.33
N LEU A 56 -3.10 -15.84 -3.32
CA LEU A 56 -2.42 -17.13 -3.42
C LEU A 56 -2.76 -18.05 -2.24
N GLY A 57 -2.81 -17.50 -1.04
CA GLY A 57 -3.12 -18.25 0.18
C GLY A 57 -4.55 -18.78 0.24
N HIS A 58 -5.48 -18.16 -0.45
CA HIS A 58 -6.90 -18.54 -0.49
C HIS A 58 -7.35 -19.12 -1.83
N GLY A 59 -6.43 -19.40 -2.75
CA GLY A 59 -6.75 -20.01 -4.05
C GLY A 59 -7.55 -19.09 -4.98
N ILE A 60 -7.38 -17.77 -4.85
CA ILE A 60 -8.06 -16.77 -5.67
C ILE A 60 -7.28 -16.59 -6.98
N GLU A 61 -7.96 -16.72 -8.10
CA GLU A 61 -7.37 -16.63 -9.45
C GLU A 61 -7.35 -15.21 -10.02
N GLU A 62 -8.00 -14.25 -9.37
CA GLU A 62 -8.02 -12.85 -9.81
C GLU A 62 -6.59 -12.28 -9.89
N THR A 63 -6.36 -11.41 -10.87
CA THR A 63 -5.07 -10.76 -11.09
C THR A 63 -5.07 -9.28 -10.73
N ASN A 64 -6.23 -8.65 -10.70
CA ASN A 64 -6.40 -7.24 -10.32
C ASN A 64 -6.31 -7.08 -8.81
N THR A 65 -5.54 -6.11 -8.34
CA THR A 65 -5.31 -5.86 -6.91
C THR A 65 -6.60 -5.62 -6.13
N CYS A 66 -7.48 -4.74 -6.61
CA CYS A 66 -8.74 -4.46 -5.94
C CYS A 66 -9.66 -5.68 -5.90
N LYS A 67 -9.73 -6.43 -6.99
CA LYS A 67 -10.52 -7.67 -7.06
C LYS A 67 -9.97 -8.75 -6.15
N ARG A 68 -8.65 -8.87 -6.04
CA ARG A 68 -7.99 -9.78 -5.10
C ARG A 68 -8.36 -9.44 -3.65
N LEU A 69 -8.29 -8.17 -3.28
CA LEU A 69 -8.62 -7.71 -1.93
C LEU A 69 -10.10 -7.94 -1.61
N ALA A 70 -10.99 -7.62 -2.55
CA ALA A 70 -12.43 -7.82 -2.38
C ALA A 70 -12.80 -9.30 -2.23
N ALA A 71 -12.11 -10.19 -2.96
CA ALA A 71 -12.33 -11.64 -2.87
C ALA A 71 -11.70 -12.24 -1.60
N ALA A 72 -10.52 -11.77 -1.20
CA ALA A 72 -9.80 -12.30 -0.03
C ALA A 72 -10.43 -11.84 1.29
N GLY A 73 -10.93 -10.61 1.35
CA GLY A 73 -11.46 -10.01 2.59
C GLY A 73 -12.43 -10.91 3.35
N PRO A 74 -13.53 -11.38 2.72
CA PRO A 74 -14.47 -12.28 3.38
C PRO A 74 -13.83 -13.61 3.84
N LEU A 75 -12.91 -14.14 3.06
CA LEU A 75 -12.22 -15.40 3.38
C LEU A 75 -11.23 -15.24 4.54
N MET A 76 -10.71 -14.03 4.74
CA MET A 76 -9.86 -13.70 5.87
C MET A 76 -10.64 -13.40 7.14
N LYS A 77 -11.96 -13.47 7.09
CA LYS A 77 -12.87 -13.13 8.20
C LYS A 77 -12.69 -11.68 8.66
N VAL A 78 -12.44 -10.81 7.72
CA VAL A 78 -12.32 -9.38 7.95
C VAL A 78 -13.70 -8.74 7.72
N VAL A 79 -14.04 -7.75 8.52
CA VAL A 79 -15.30 -7.01 8.33
C VAL A 79 -15.26 -6.18 7.05
N ASP A 80 -16.43 -5.98 6.43
CA ASP A 80 -16.57 -5.31 5.12
C ASP A 80 -15.89 -3.92 5.10
N THR A 81 -16.06 -3.15 6.18
CA THR A 81 -15.47 -1.81 6.29
C THR A 81 -13.95 -1.82 6.22
N GLU A 82 -13.30 -2.90 6.71
CA GLU A 82 -11.85 -3.01 6.71
C GLU A 82 -11.30 -3.27 5.30
N TYR A 83 -11.83 -4.28 4.58
CA TYR A 83 -11.33 -4.53 3.24
C TYR A 83 -11.82 -3.49 2.22
N ASP A 84 -12.95 -2.84 2.44
CA ASP A 84 -13.37 -1.68 1.64
C ASP A 84 -12.36 -0.53 1.81
N ALA A 85 -11.82 -0.33 3.01
CA ALA A 85 -10.78 0.66 3.25
C ALA A 85 -9.48 0.33 2.50
N TRP A 86 -9.12 -0.95 2.38
CA TRP A 86 -7.96 -1.37 1.59
C TRP A 86 -8.14 -1.01 0.11
N VAL A 87 -9.30 -1.32 -0.45
CA VAL A 87 -9.64 -1.03 -1.85
C VAL A 87 -9.67 0.48 -2.11
N SER A 88 -10.40 1.22 -1.29
CA SER A 88 -10.52 2.68 -1.41
C SER A 88 -9.17 3.38 -1.24
N GLY A 89 -8.36 2.90 -0.29
CA GLY A 89 -7.01 3.42 -0.06
C GLY A 89 -6.09 3.20 -1.25
N PHE A 90 -6.14 2.01 -1.82
CA PHE A 90 -5.36 1.69 -3.02
C PHE A 90 -5.77 2.58 -4.21
N ASP A 91 -7.07 2.76 -4.43
CA ASP A 91 -7.59 3.63 -5.49
C ASP A 91 -7.12 5.08 -5.30
N PHE A 92 -7.14 5.58 -4.07
CA PHE A 92 -6.65 6.91 -3.75
C PHE A 92 -5.14 7.06 -4.08
N LEU A 93 -4.33 6.08 -3.70
CA LEU A 93 -2.89 6.09 -3.98
C LEU A 93 -2.62 6.07 -5.49
N GLN A 94 -3.38 5.29 -6.25
CA GLN A 94 -3.25 5.24 -7.70
C GLN A 94 -3.63 6.58 -8.35
N MET A 95 -4.67 7.23 -7.84
CA MET A 95 -5.07 8.56 -8.29
C MET A 95 -3.94 9.59 -8.05
N LEU A 96 -3.32 9.58 -6.87
CA LEU A 96 -2.19 10.46 -6.57
C LEU A 96 -1.01 10.22 -7.51
N ARG A 97 -0.70 8.95 -7.79
CA ARG A 97 0.39 8.60 -8.71
C ARG A 97 0.13 9.13 -10.12
N LEU A 98 -1.11 9.01 -10.60
CA LEU A 98 -1.51 9.54 -11.91
C LEU A 98 -1.36 11.07 -11.96
N ARG A 99 -1.75 11.78 -10.91
CA ARG A 99 -1.59 13.25 -10.84
C ARG A 99 -0.12 13.65 -10.98
N VAL A 100 0.77 12.94 -10.31
CA VAL A 100 2.22 13.20 -10.38
C VAL A 100 2.75 12.96 -11.79
N GLN A 101 2.38 11.85 -12.42
CA GLN A 101 2.81 11.51 -13.78
C GLN A 101 2.33 12.53 -14.81
N VAL A 102 1.09 13.00 -14.70
CA VAL A 102 0.54 14.05 -15.59
C VAL A 102 1.23 15.40 -15.33
N GLY A 103 1.55 15.72 -14.07
CA GLY A 103 2.28 16.96 -13.71
C GLY A 103 3.70 16.98 -14.27
N ASP A 104 4.40 15.86 -14.26
CA ASP A 104 5.76 15.74 -14.80
C ASP A 104 5.80 15.92 -16.32
N ASP A 105 4.74 15.57 -17.05
CA ASP A 105 4.63 15.78 -18.49
C ASP A 105 4.44 17.26 -18.88
N VAL A 106 3.97 18.08 -17.94
CA VAL A 106 3.68 19.51 -18.18
C VAL A 106 4.86 20.42 -17.81
N ASP A 107 5.69 19.99 -16.86
CA ASP A 107 6.82 20.77 -16.34
C ASP A 107 8.15 20.05 -16.59
N THR A 108 8.70 20.27 -17.80
CA THR A 108 9.99 19.69 -18.21
C THR A 108 11.20 20.24 -17.44
N GLN A 109 10.99 21.11 -16.45
CA GLN A 109 12.08 21.77 -15.71
C GLN A 109 12.29 21.28 -14.28
N THR A 110 11.37 20.50 -13.72
CA THR A 110 11.56 19.84 -12.42
C THR A 110 11.57 18.33 -12.65
N GLN A 111 12.71 17.81 -13.03
CA GLN A 111 12.94 16.36 -12.98
C GLN A 111 12.93 15.93 -11.51
N SER A 112 11.77 15.46 -11.03
CA SER A 112 11.80 14.63 -9.82
C SER A 112 12.61 13.39 -10.17
N GLU A 113 13.63 13.08 -9.39
CA GLU A 113 14.50 11.92 -9.60
C GLU A 113 13.73 10.58 -9.57
N SER A 114 12.47 10.61 -9.15
CA SER A 114 11.59 9.45 -9.11
C SER A 114 10.18 9.81 -9.59
N PRO A 115 9.65 9.12 -10.62
CA PRO A 115 8.30 9.40 -11.16
C PRO A 115 7.17 9.05 -10.19
N ASN A 116 7.46 8.43 -9.05
CA ASN A 116 6.46 8.01 -8.05
C ASN A 116 6.56 8.82 -6.75
N SER A 117 7.47 9.79 -6.69
CA SER A 117 7.65 10.62 -5.49
C SER A 117 6.75 11.83 -5.53
N ILE A 118 6.16 12.15 -4.38
CA ILE A 118 5.37 13.36 -4.19
C ILE A 118 5.96 14.18 -3.05
N LYS A 119 5.82 15.49 -3.16
CA LYS A 119 6.11 16.40 -2.07
C LYS A 119 4.85 16.59 -1.24
N VAL A 120 4.88 16.17 0.00
CA VAL A 120 3.70 16.18 0.89
C VAL A 120 3.12 17.58 1.05
N SER A 121 3.99 18.61 1.12
CA SER A 121 3.57 20.00 1.25
C SER A 121 2.82 20.55 0.02
N ASP A 122 2.95 19.90 -1.16
CA ASP A 122 2.21 20.29 -2.37
C ASP A 122 0.75 19.81 -2.35
N LEU A 123 0.40 18.86 -1.46
CA LEU A 123 -0.96 18.40 -1.31
C LEU A 123 -1.78 19.42 -0.53
N ASN A 124 -3.06 19.58 -0.90
CA ASN A 124 -3.99 20.34 -0.07
C ASN A 124 -4.28 19.62 1.25
N ASP A 125 -4.92 20.30 2.20
CA ASP A 125 -5.15 19.76 3.54
C ASP A 125 -6.04 18.52 3.53
N ILE A 126 -7.02 18.46 2.61
CA ILE A 126 -7.94 17.32 2.48
C ILE A 126 -7.18 16.10 1.97
N ASP A 127 -6.43 16.24 0.88
CA ASP A 127 -5.65 15.14 0.29
C ASP A 127 -4.58 14.65 1.28
N ARG A 128 -3.97 15.55 2.04
CA ARG A 128 -2.98 15.21 3.05
C ARG A 128 -3.59 14.37 4.16
N ARG A 129 -4.80 14.72 4.61
CA ARG A 129 -5.55 13.94 5.61
C ARG A 129 -5.90 12.56 5.08
N ILE A 130 -6.42 12.48 3.85
CA ILE A 130 -6.77 11.20 3.22
C ILE A 130 -5.52 10.33 3.05
N LEU A 131 -4.41 10.92 2.64
CA LEU A 131 -3.12 10.21 2.51
C LEU A 131 -2.69 9.63 3.86
N ARG A 132 -2.74 10.41 4.94
CA ARG A 132 -2.38 9.94 6.28
C ARG A 132 -3.24 8.75 6.70
N GLU A 133 -4.57 8.85 6.52
CA GLU A 133 -5.47 7.75 6.86
C GLU A 133 -5.22 6.52 5.99
N THR A 134 -4.96 6.72 4.70
CA THR A 134 -4.60 5.64 3.77
C THR A 134 -3.31 4.94 4.19
N LEU A 135 -2.29 5.69 4.56
CA LEU A 135 -1.02 5.11 5.02
C LEU A 135 -1.19 4.32 6.33
N ARG A 136 -2.08 4.76 7.21
CA ARG A 136 -2.44 3.98 8.41
C ARG A 136 -3.08 2.64 8.05
N VAL A 137 -3.99 2.65 7.07
CA VAL A 137 -4.63 1.43 6.55
C VAL A 137 -3.57 0.49 5.95
N VAL A 138 -2.64 1.01 5.17
CA VAL A 138 -1.53 0.23 4.60
C VAL A 138 -0.68 -0.40 5.70
N ARG A 139 -0.35 0.36 6.74
CA ARG A 139 0.43 -0.15 7.88
C ARG A 139 -0.31 -1.25 8.64
N GLN A 140 -1.62 -1.09 8.84
CA GLN A 140 -2.45 -2.12 9.46
C GLN A 140 -2.48 -3.41 8.63
N LEU A 141 -2.59 -3.28 7.32
CA LEU A 141 -2.54 -4.41 6.40
C LEU A 141 -1.18 -5.12 6.48
N GLN A 142 -0.10 -4.36 6.54
CA GLN A 142 1.25 -4.89 6.70
C GLN A 142 1.42 -5.64 8.03
N GLN A 143 0.89 -5.09 9.14
CA GLN A 143 0.91 -5.73 10.45
C GLN A 143 0.10 -7.03 10.45
N ARG A 144 -1.05 -7.04 9.80
CA ARG A 144 -1.86 -8.24 9.64
C ARG A 144 -1.11 -9.33 8.86
N MET A 145 -0.46 -8.94 7.77
CA MET A 145 0.36 -9.84 6.96
C MET A 145 1.50 -10.44 7.79
N GLN A 146 2.12 -9.65 8.65
CA GLN A 146 3.15 -10.13 9.57
C GLN A 146 2.59 -11.20 10.51
N LEU A 147 1.41 -10.99 11.09
CA LEU A 147 0.77 -11.97 11.97
C LEU A 147 0.41 -13.25 11.23
N ASP A 148 -0.04 -13.17 10.00
CA ASP A 148 -0.55 -14.31 9.24
C ASP A 148 0.58 -15.16 8.62
N TYR A 149 1.73 -14.56 8.27
CA TYR A 149 2.78 -15.22 7.47
C TYR A 149 4.17 -15.27 8.13
N GLN A 150 4.37 -14.66 9.28
CA GLN A 150 5.66 -14.61 9.97
C GLN A 150 5.70 -15.47 11.25
N ARG A 151 4.83 -16.45 11.34
CA ARG A 151 4.85 -17.42 12.44
C ARG A 151 5.74 -18.60 12.16
#